data_4cf7cbb425830ac6cffdfc3f0f27aeea
#
_entry.id   4cf7cbb425830ac6cffdfc3f0f27aeea
#
_cell.length_a   1.000
_cell.length_b   1.000
_cell.length_c   1.000
_cell.angle_alpha   90.00
_cell.angle_beta   90.00
_cell.angle_gamma   90.00
#
_symmetry.space_group_name_H-M   'P 1'
#
loop_
_entity.id
_entity.type
_entity.pdbx_description
1 polymer ?
#
loop_
_entity_poly.entity_id
_entity_poly.type
_entity_poly.pdbx_seq_one_letter_code
_entity_poly.pdbx_strand_id
1 'polypeptide(L)'
;MYKKTPSQQKLLGIETQVSRSLRTRLEASWAHLFRSEIFPILFRNEDRYAVLYGTTGRPNFSVARLLGLCLLQEWNDLGDQEALDEFSFDIRWRYALDVSDEEDYLSRRSLVEFRRRLAAKDPEMKLVRNIFDNVRDSAVKKLGLSSANQRLDSTHIISNIRVRGRVALFSNTLDHFLKSLSEDQLSRVPKAIQEWHASDPEGWFGLGPAEQKVKLEELAQYLYELIMIFEKELAESEPYQLLKRLFSEQCEVTDSSDEGSSKVQVKKKSEGAALQSPYDPDASCGHKGPGYSLHVSETCNNAGKTEIITDYEVHGAARSDIGKALPVIERLDVAGLKPEVLFADGGYPSVPSALKVMGQGIEFITPVNRSRLSDDVLGRDQFQFDSNGLVTKCPMGHSPLDHRELSAHNTTGRSLHAIFEGDRCRSCTMLDQCPVRAPNHRNKGCHARDTAGDFRLEITPELRLRDRMYALQQTTEWKNRYRIRAGIEATHSELKRCHGIAKLRVRRWVKVCFAVACKLIACNIKRWAKAHTVLKGTLQGCKSFFCFLFELYRFDQFGCLLFKQHIFIMGAKT
;
A
#
# COMPACT_ATOMS: atom_id res chain seq x y z
N MET A 1 23.89 -22.75 -11.00
CA MET A 1 22.97 -23.84 -11.43
C MET A 1 21.86 -23.97 -10.41
N TYR A 2 20.60 -24.09 -10.87
CA TYR A 2 19.49 -24.38 -9.97
C TYR A 2 19.60 -25.81 -9.43
N LYS A 3 19.45 -25.96 -8.12
CA LYS A 3 19.32 -27.24 -7.43
C LYS A 3 18.22 -27.10 -6.38
N LYS A 4 17.16 -27.90 -6.51
CA LYS A 4 16.09 -27.93 -5.53
C LYS A 4 16.58 -28.44 -4.18
N THR A 5 16.07 -27.88 -3.10
CA THR A 5 16.33 -28.37 -1.76
C THR A 5 15.79 -29.80 -1.62
N PRO A 6 16.59 -30.78 -1.13
CA PRO A 6 16.10 -32.13 -0.94
C PRO A 6 14.89 -32.21 -0.01
N SER A 7 13.89 -33.01 -0.38
CA SER A 7 12.65 -33.19 0.40
C SER A 7 12.80 -34.18 1.58
N GLN A 8 13.92 -34.91 1.65
CA GLN A 8 14.13 -35.86 2.74
C GLN A 8 14.33 -35.14 4.07
N GLN A 9 13.53 -35.53 5.07
CA GLN A 9 13.83 -35.18 6.46
C GLN A 9 15.23 -35.70 6.82
N LYS A 10 16.09 -34.79 7.23
CA LYS A 10 17.44 -35.17 7.67
C LYS A 10 17.32 -35.95 8.97
N LEU A 11 17.95 -37.12 9.05
CA LEU A 11 18.03 -37.95 10.26
C LEU A 11 18.62 -37.19 11.46
N LEU A 12 19.44 -36.19 11.21
CA LEU A 12 20.11 -35.32 12.18
C LEU A 12 19.64 -33.87 12.02
N GLY A 13 18.35 -33.61 12.22
CA GLY A 13 17.82 -32.25 12.34
C GLY A 13 18.15 -31.64 13.72
N ILE A 14 18.01 -30.33 13.83
CA ILE A 14 18.22 -29.59 15.11
C ILE A 14 17.40 -30.20 16.27
N GLU A 15 16.27 -30.82 15.95
CA GLU A 15 15.37 -31.48 16.92
C GLU A 15 16.02 -32.65 17.64
N THR A 16 16.95 -33.36 16.99
CA THR A 16 17.66 -34.51 17.56
C THR A 16 18.91 -34.12 18.33
N GLN A 17 19.40 -32.90 18.10
CA GLN A 17 20.63 -32.37 18.71
C GLN A 17 20.39 -31.58 20.00
N VAL A 18 19.15 -31.15 20.26
CA VAL A 18 18.81 -30.35 21.43
C VAL A 18 18.17 -31.20 22.54
N SER A 19 18.33 -30.75 23.78
CA SER A 19 17.69 -31.38 24.94
C SER A 19 16.16 -31.38 24.79
N ARG A 20 15.49 -32.37 25.43
CA ARG A 20 14.02 -32.44 25.46
C ARG A 20 13.36 -31.14 25.93
N SER A 21 13.93 -30.50 26.97
CA SER A 21 13.43 -29.21 27.49
C SER A 21 13.50 -28.09 26.45
N LEU A 22 14.62 -27.98 25.74
CA LEU A 22 14.78 -26.96 24.69
C LEU A 22 13.87 -27.23 23.49
N ARG A 23 13.71 -28.49 23.10
CA ARG A 23 12.77 -28.90 22.06
C ARG A 23 11.33 -28.48 22.39
N THR A 24 10.85 -28.76 23.61
CA THR A 24 9.51 -28.32 24.05
C THR A 24 9.36 -26.79 23.98
N ARG A 25 10.39 -26.04 24.32
CA ARG A 25 10.38 -24.57 24.20
C ARG A 25 10.37 -24.09 22.75
N LEU A 26 11.08 -24.73 21.84
CA LEU A 26 11.03 -24.45 20.42
C LEU A 26 9.64 -24.74 19.84
N GLU A 27 9.04 -25.87 20.18
CA GLU A 27 7.69 -26.28 19.76
C GLU A 27 6.58 -25.34 20.30
N ALA A 28 6.83 -24.68 21.43
CA ALA A 28 5.94 -23.65 21.98
C ALA A 28 6.16 -22.25 21.39
N SER A 29 7.26 -22.03 20.65
CA SER A 29 7.63 -20.73 20.11
C SER A 29 7.02 -20.44 18.70
N TRP A 30 7.15 -19.21 18.24
CA TRP A 30 6.81 -18.79 16.89
C TRP A 30 7.56 -19.60 15.81
N ALA A 31 8.76 -20.10 16.13
CA ALA A 31 9.59 -20.84 15.19
C ALA A 31 8.95 -22.16 14.74
N HIS A 32 8.14 -22.78 15.61
CA HIS A 32 7.39 -23.98 15.26
C HIS A 32 6.29 -23.69 14.23
N LEU A 33 5.54 -22.62 14.39
CA LEU A 33 4.55 -22.19 13.39
C LEU A 33 5.23 -21.88 12.05
N PHE A 34 6.36 -21.17 12.09
CA PHE A 34 7.12 -20.88 10.87
C PHE A 34 7.56 -22.18 10.16
N ARG A 35 8.12 -23.13 10.91
CA ARG A 35 8.55 -24.43 10.39
C ARG A 35 7.41 -25.27 9.84
N SER A 36 6.29 -25.34 10.56
CA SER A 36 5.17 -26.22 10.20
C SER A 36 4.23 -25.66 9.13
N GLU A 37 4.06 -24.35 9.07
CA GLU A 37 3.08 -23.70 8.19
C GLU A 37 3.74 -22.86 7.08
N ILE A 38 4.77 -22.09 7.39
CA ILE A 38 5.37 -21.13 6.45
C ILE A 38 6.46 -21.78 5.59
N PHE A 39 7.40 -22.48 6.21
CA PHE A 39 8.50 -23.11 5.48
C PHE A 39 8.03 -24.10 4.39
N PRO A 40 6.98 -24.92 4.61
CA PRO A 40 6.40 -25.76 3.55
C PRO A 40 5.81 -24.95 2.37
N ILE A 41 5.29 -23.75 2.61
CA ILE A 41 4.84 -22.87 1.52
C ILE A 41 6.05 -22.42 0.68
N LEU A 42 7.12 -21.98 1.33
CA LEU A 42 8.35 -21.55 0.64
C LEU A 42 8.95 -22.71 -0.16
N PHE A 43 9.03 -23.89 0.45
CA PHE A 43 9.58 -25.10 -0.15
C PHE A 43 8.79 -25.55 -1.39
N ARG A 44 7.45 -25.59 -1.32
CA ARG A 44 6.61 -25.98 -2.47
C ARG A 44 6.72 -25.01 -3.64
N ASN A 45 7.00 -23.75 -3.38
CA ASN A 45 7.16 -22.72 -4.41
C ASN A 45 8.60 -22.59 -4.93
N GLU A 46 9.57 -23.31 -4.37
CA GLU A 46 11.00 -23.17 -4.69
C GLU A 46 11.30 -23.35 -6.18
N ASP A 47 10.64 -24.30 -6.85
CA ASP A 47 10.86 -24.57 -8.28
C ASP A 47 10.52 -23.38 -9.18
N ARG A 48 9.60 -22.49 -8.77
CA ARG A 48 9.27 -21.26 -9.52
C ARG A 48 10.45 -20.29 -9.60
N TYR A 49 11.39 -20.40 -8.67
CA TYR A 49 12.59 -19.57 -8.62
C TYR A 49 13.77 -20.13 -9.44
N ALA A 50 13.57 -21.27 -10.13
CA ALA A 50 14.58 -21.83 -11.02
C ALA A 50 15.03 -20.85 -12.11
N VAL A 51 14.13 -19.97 -12.57
CA VAL A 51 14.38 -18.91 -13.56
C VAL A 51 15.50 -17.93 -13.14
N LEU A 52 15.81 -17.85 -11.83
CA LEU A 52 16.86 -16.99 -11.30
C LEU A 52 18.28 -17.54 -11.54
N TYR A 53 18.39 -18.80 -11.92
CA TYR A 53 19.67 -19.51 -11.99
C TYR A 53 19.89 -20.11 -13.37
N GLY A 54 21.14 -20.17 -13.78
CA GLY A 54 21.53 -20.85 -15.02
C GLY A 54 21.55 -22.38 -14.89
N THR A 55 21.77 -23.05 -16.01
CA THR A 55 21.84 -24.50 -16.10
C THR A 55 23.21 -25.08 -15.67
N THR A 56 24.26 -24.24 -15.63
CA THR A 56 25.64 -24.61 -15.30
C THR A 56 26.17 -23.78 -14.13
N GLY A 57 27.30 -24.22 -13.55
CA GLY A 57 28.01 -23.53 -12.47
C GLY A 57 27.70 -24.12 -11.08
N ARG A 58 28.17 -23.44 -10.04
CA ARG A 58 27.97 -23.87 -8.64
C ARG A 58 26.50 -23.94 -8.30
N PRO A 59 26.01 -24.97 -7.59
CA PRO A 59 24.65 -25.05 -7.09
C PRO A 59 24.30 -23.84 -6.21
N ASN A 60 23.02 -23.42 -6.28
CA ASN A 60 22.48 -22.38 -5.41
C ASN A 60 22.39 -22.86 -3.95
N PHE A 61 22.44 -21.92 -3.02
CA PHE A 61 21.91 -22.14 -1.68
C PHE A 61 20.38 -22.31 -1.74
N SER A 62 19.80 -23.06 -0.81
CA SER A 62 18.35 -23.29 -0.78
C SER A 62 17.55 -21.98 -0.92
N VAL A 63 16.72 -21.89 -1.96
CA VAL A 63 15.90 -20.71 -2.21
C VAL A 63 14.83 -20.57 -1.13
N ALA A 64 14.25 -21.67 -0.66
CA ALA A 64 13.28 -21.66 0.43
C ALA A 64 13.87 -21.04 1.71
N ARG A 65 15.13 -21.36 2.03
CA ARG A 65 15.84 -20.79 3.18
C ARG A 65 16.22 -19.33 2.96
N LEU A 66 16.65 -18.94 1.75
CA LEU A 66 16.91 -17.53 1.42
C LEU A 66 15.66 -16.66 1.54
N LEU A 67 14.52 -17.14 1.05
CA LEU A 67 13.24 -16.47 1.23
C LEU A 67 12.84 -16.40 2.70
N GLY A 68 12.95 -17.52 3.42
CA GLY A 68 12.65 -17.56 4.85
C GLY A 68 13.52 -16.62 5.66
N LEU A 69 14.82 -16.53 5.33
CA LEU A 69 15.76 -15.56 5.92
C LEU A 69 15.30 -14.13 5.65
N CYS A 70 14.91 -13.79 4.41
CA CYS A 70 14.39 -12.46 4.09
C CYS A 70 13.11 -12.14 4.88
N LEU A 71 12.21 -13.11 5.07
CA LEU A 71 10.98 -12.90 5.85
C LEU A 71 11.29 -12.69 7.35
N LEU A 72 12.19 -13.47 7.93
CA LEU A 72 12.60 -13.33 9.33
C LEU A 72 13.40 -12.04 9.56
N GLN A 73 14.20 -11.62 8.59
CA GLN A 73 14.89 -10.34 8.59
C GLN A 73 13.89 -9.19 8.70
N GLU A 74 12.86 -9.18 7.86
CA GLU A 74 11.84 -8.13 7.86
C GLU A 74 10.84 -8.25 9.03
N TRP A 75 10.71 -9.45 9.62
CA TRP A 75 9.97 -9.65 10.87
C TRP A 75 10.57 -8.85 12.03
N ASN A 76 11.91 -8.83 12.12
CA ASN A 76 12.66 -8.18 13.20
C ASN A 76 13.25 -6.82 12.78
N ASP A 77 13.00 -6.37 11.54
CA ASP A 77 13.56 -5.16 10.93
C ASP A 77 15.10 -5.07 11.04
N LEU A 78 15.81 -6.18 10.73
CA LEU A 78 17.26 -6.30 10.84
C LEU A 78 17.98 -5.86 9.56
N GLY A 79 19.26 -5.45 9.72
CA GLY A 79 20.20 -5.33 8.61
C GLY A 79 20.67 -6.69 8.06
N ASP A 80 21.39 -6.69 6.92
CA ASP A 80 21.83 -7.95 6.31
C ASP A 80 22.80 -8.73 7.21
N GLN A 81 23.73 -8.04 7.88
CA GLN A 81 24.69 -8.71 8.76
C GLN A 81 24.00 -9.28 10.00
N GLU A 82 23.16 -8.48 10.65
CA GLU A 82 22.40 -8.93 11.82
C GLU A 82 21.54 -10.16 11.50
N ALA A 83 20.86 -10.17 10.34
CA ALA A 83 20.05 -11.31 9.91
C ALA A 83 20.89 -12.56 9.63
N LEU A 84 22.12 -12.41 9.13
CA LEU A 84 23.06 -13.53 8.93
C LEU A 84 23.62 -14.05 10.24
N ASP A 85 23.86 -13.18 11.22
CA ASP A 85 24.28 -13.57 12.56
C ASP A 85 23.15 -14.33 13.27
N GLU A 86 21.90 -13.86 13.19
CA GLU A 86 20.73 -14.59 13.71
C GLU A 86 20.54 -15.94 12.99
N PHE A 87 20.74 -15.99 11.68
CA PHE A 87 20.69 -17.25 10.93
C PHE A 87 21.72 -18.27 11.40
N SER A 88 22.92 -17.83 11.76
CA SER A 88 24.01 -18.71 12.20
C SER A 88 23.88 -19.09 13.67
N PHE A 89 23.48 -18.17 14.55
CA PHE A 89 23.58 -18.32 16.00
C PHE A 89 22.25 -18.49 16.73
N ASP A 90 21.11 -17.99 16.22
CA ASP A 90 19.83 -18.18 16.87
C ASP A 90 19.21 -19.54 16.52
N ILE A 91 19.11 -20.42 17.51
CA ILE A 91 18.54 -21.74 17.36
C ILE A 91 17.08 -21.74 16.86
N ARG A 92 16.31 -20.68 17.14
CA ARG A 92 14.93 -20.54 16.67
C ARG A 92 14.90 -20.31 15.17
N TRP A 93 15.83 -19.51 14.63
CA TRP A 93 15.95 -19.27 13.18
C TRP A 93 16.37 -20.54 12.46
N ARG A 94 17.39 -21.24 13.00
CA ARG A 94 17.84 -22.52 12.45
C ARG A 94 16.73 -23.57 12.46
N TYR A 95 15.96 -23.64 13.55
CA TYR A 95 14.81 -24.52 13.67
C TYR A 95 13.70 -24.15 12.67
N ALA A 96 13.33 -22.86 12.55
CA ALA A 96 12.29 -22.36 11.66
C ALA A 96 12.59 -22.63 10.18
N LEU A 97 13.88 -22.51 9.79
CA LEU A 97 14.36 -22.66 8.42
C LEU A 97 14.88 -24.05 8.07
N ASP A 98 14.77 -25.00 8.99
CA ASP A 98 15.29 -26.37 8.83
C ASP A 98 16.76 -26.42 8.42
N VAL A 99 17.60 -25.62 9.07
CA VAL A 99 19.04 -25.52 8.82
C VAL A 99 19.79 -26.59 9.58
N SER A 100 20.63 -27.37 8.91
CA SER A 100 21.56 -28.32 9.52
C SER A 100 22.91 -27.67 9.83
N ASP A 101 23.75 -28.34 10.67
CA ASP A 101 25.07 -27.84 11.03
C ASP A 101 26.01 -27.65 9.83
N GLU A 102 25.84 -28.43 8.77
CA GLU A 102 26.60 -28.29 7.52
C GLU A 102 26.17 -27.07 6.67
N GLU A 103 25.02 -26.43 6.99
CA GLU A 103 24.42 -25.35 6.23
C GLU A 103 24.28 -24.07 7.06
N ASP A 104 24.99 -23.96 8.19
CA ASP A 104 24.88 -22.87 9.16
C ASP A 104 25.52 -21.56 8.70
N TYR A 105 26.24 -21.57 7.57
CA TYR A 105 26.91 -20.39 7.03
C TYR A 105 26.31 -19.95 5.68
N LEU A 106 25.89 -18.69 5.65
CA LEU A 106 25.48 -18.00 4.42
C LEU A 106 26.24 -16.68 4.27
N SER A 107 26.96 -16.51 3.16
CA SER A 107 27.66 -15.26 2.92
C SER A 107 26.70 -14.12 2.56
N ARG A 108 27.01 -12.90 3.00
CA ARG A 108 26.27 -11.68 2.60
C ARG A 108 26.17 -11.54 1.09
N ARG A 109 27.23 -11.92 0.36
CA ARG A 109 27.23 -11.90 -1.12
C ARG A 109 26.13 -12.78 -1.71
N SER A 110 25.92 -13.97 -1.16
CA SER A 110 24.86 -14.89 -1.63
C SER A 110 23.46 -14.29 -1.45
N LEU A 111 23.19 -13.64 -0.31
CA LEU A 111 21.93 -12.98 -0.03
C LEU A 111 21.68 -11.77 -0.97
N VAL A 112 22.70 -10.93 -1.16
CA VAL A 112 22.63 -9.78 -2.07
C VAL A 112 22.44 -10.23 -3.52
N GLU A 113 23.17 -11.27 -3.95
CA GLU A 113 23.09 -11.81 -5.30
C GLU A 113 21.72 -12.46 -5.58
N PHE A 114 21.13 -13.16 -4.61
CA PHE A 114 19.77 -13.68 -4.71
C PHE A 114 18.77 -12.57 -4.99
N ARG A 115 18.80 -11.50 -4.19
CA ARG A 115 17.91 -10.34 -4.37
C ARG A 115 18.15 -9.61 -5.69
N ARG A 116 19.41 -9.51 -6.13
CA ARG A 116 19.78 -8.91 -7.41
C ARG A 116 19.17 -9.70 -8.59
N ARG A 117 19.30 -11.03 -8.56
CA ARG A 117 18.74 -11.92 -9.57
C ARG A 117 17.21 -11.85 -9.58
N LEU A 118 16.59 -11.85 -8.41
CA LEU A 118 15.13 -11.70 -8.29
C LEU A 118 14.67 -10.39 -8.94
N ALA A 119 15.29 -9.26 -8.59
CA ALA A 119 14.96 -7.97 -9.18
C ALA A 119 15.14 -7.91 -10.70
N ALA A 120 16.15 -8.61 -11.24
CA ALA A 120 16.42 -8.63 -12.68
C ALA A 120 15.50 -9.57 -13.47
N LYS A 121 15.08 -10.69 -12.87
CA LYS A 121 14.30 -11.74 -13.57
C LYS A 121 12.80 -11.69 -13.29
N ASP A 122 12.39 -11.06 -12.19
CA ASP A 122 11.01 -10.87 -11.80
C ASP A 122 10.74 -9.39 -11.39
N PRO A 123 10.85 -8.45 -12.34
CA PRO A 123 10.68 -7.02 -12.05
C PRO A 123 9.28 -6.67 -11.54
N GLU A 124 8.28 -7.46 -11.85
CA GLU A 124 6.90 -7.29 -11.36
C GLU A 124 6.66 -7.93 -9.99
N MET A 125 7.66 -8.59 -9.39
CA MET A 125 7.57 -9.27 -8.10
C MET A 125 6.46 -10.33 -8.01
N LYS A 126 6.11 -10.98 -9.12
CA LYS A 126 5.07 -12.04 -9.18
C LYS A 126 5.40 -13.24 -8.31
N LEU A 127 6.69 -13.62 -8.23
CA LEU A 127 7.14 -14.75 -7.42
C LEU A 127 6.91 -14.49 -5.93
N VAL A 128 7.26 -13.27 -5.46
CA VAL A 128 7.07 -12.89 -4.05
C VAL A 128 5.60 -12.64 -3.75
N ARG A 129 4.86 -12.05 -4.68
CA ARG A 129 3.40 -11.91 -4.57
C ARG A 129 2.72 -13.27 -4.36
N ASN A 130 3.14 -14.28 -5.08
CA ASN A 130 2.62 -15.64 -4.90
C ASN A 130 2.88 -16.18 -3.48
N ILE A 131 4.03 -15.89 -2.87
CA ILE A 131 4.29 -16.27 -1.47
C ILE A 131 3.34 -15.52 -0.53
N PHE A 132 3.15 -14.20 -0.76
CA PHE A 132 2.19 -13.41 0.02
C PHE A 132 0.79 -14.04 -0.04
N ASP A 133 0.29 -14.37 -1.23
CA ASP A 133 -1.02 -14.94 -1.44
C ASP A 133 -1.18 -16.29 -0.72
N ASN A 134 -0.20 -17.19 -0.83
CA ASN A 134 -0.23 -18.50 -0.15
C ASN A 134 -0.21 -18.36 1.38
N VAL A 135 0.57 -17.44 1.93
CA VAL A 135 0.63 -17.19 3.38
C VAL A 135 -0.68 -16.57 3.87
N ARG A 136 -1.22 -15.57 3.15
CA ARG A 136 -2.52 -14.95 3.42
C ARG A 136 -3.63 -16.01 3.46
N ASP A 137 -3.76 -16.80 2.40
CA ASP A 137 -4.83 -17.80 2.25
C ASP A 137 -4.76 -18.85 3.36
N SER A 138 -3.54 -19.31 3.67
CA SER A 138 -3.32 -20.25 4.77
C SER A 138 -3.70 -19.65 6.13
N ALA A 139 -3.32 -18.38 6.38
CA ALA A 139 -3.65 -17.68 7.63
C ALA A 139 -5.16 -17.46 7.77
N VAL A 140 -5.83 -16.93 6.73
CA VAL A 140 -7.28 -16.71 6.71
C VAL A 140 -8.02 -18.01 7.00
N LYS A 141 -7.64 -19.10 6.32
CA LYS A 141 -8.26 -20.43 6.50
C LYS A 141 -8.03 -20.99 7.91
N LYS A 142 -6.78 -20.98 8.39
CA LYS A 142 -6.40 -21.59 9.69
C LYS A 142 -6.95 -20.83 10.89
N LEU A 143 -7.08 -19.50 10.78
CA LEU A 143 -7.66 -18.65 11.81
C LEU A 143 -9.20 -18.57 11.70
N GLY A 144 -9.78 -19.12 10.63
CA GLY A 144 -11.23 -19.07 10.38
C GLY A 144 -11.75 -17.65 10.30
N LEU A 145 -11.04 -16.79 9.52
CA LEU A 145 -11.43 -15.39 9.34
C LEU A 145 -12.43 -15.24 8.22
N SER A 146 -13.39 -14.33 8.40
CA SER A 146 -14.27 -13.89 7.33
C SER A 146 -13.60 -12.77 6.54
N SER A 147 -13.66 -12.83 5.21
CA SER A 147 -13.26 -11.77 4.30
C SER A 147 -14.44 -10.89 3.84
N ALA A 148 -15.65 -11.15 4.33
CA ALA A 148 -16.86 -10.40 3.95
C ALA A 148 -16.73 -8.90 4.26
N ASN A 149 -16.05 -8.54 5.34
CA ASN A 149 -15.75 -7.16 5.68
C ASN A 149 -14.25 -6.91 5.51
N GLN A 150 -13.90 -5.91 4.71
CA GLN A 150 -12.52 -5.47 4.53
C GLN A 150 -12.40 -3.96 4.62
N ARG A 151 -11.23 -3.49 5.00
CA ARG A 151 -10.90 -2.07 5.04
C ARG A 151 -9.64 -1.80 4.22
N LEU A 152 -9.64 -0.69 3.52
CA LEU A 152 -8.60 -0.28 2.59
C LEU A 152 -8.11 1.12 2.94
N ASP A 153 -6.79 1.29 3.05
CA ASP A 153 -6.16 2.59 3.26
C ASP A 153 -4.76 2.65 2.70
N SER A 154 -4.24 3.87 2.53
CA SER A 154 -2.89 4.11 2.04
C SER A 154 -1.97 4.68 3.11
N THR A 155 -0.70 4.30 3.05
CA THR A 155 0.34 4.89 3.88
C THR A 155 1.53 5.31 3.04
N HIS A 156 2.15 6.44 3.42
CA HIS A 156 3.36 6.94 2.77
C HIS A 156 4.59 6.18 3.27
N ILE A 157 5.48 5.82 2.35
CA ILE A 157 6.76 5.16 2.62
C ILE A 157 7.88 5.88 1.86
N ILE A 158 9.04 5.99 2.49
CA ILE A 158 10.22 6.62 1.91
C ILE A 158 11.27 5.53 1.63
N SER A 159 11.79 5.50 0.42
CA SER A 159 12.96 4.69 0.08
C SER A 159 14.24 5.29 0.67
N ASN A 160 15.38 4.60 0.53
CA ASN A 160 16.66 5.10 1.05
C ASN A 160 17.20 6.27 0.21
N ILE A 161 16.40 7.34 0.10
CA ILE A 161 16.79 8.62 -0.50
C ILE A 161 16.89 9.70 0.58
N ARG A 162 17.71 10.71 0.29
CA ARG A 162 17.73 11.95 1.07
C ARG A 162 16.79 12.94 0.41
N VAL A 163 15.86 13.49 1.17
CA VAL A 163 15.02 14.61 0.71
C VAL A 163 15.89 15.84 0.66
N ARG A 164 16.12 16.39 -0.53
CA ARG A 164 17.00 17.53 -0.76
C ARG A 164 16.30 18.59 -1.64
N GLY A 165 16.76 19.83 -1.59
CA GLY A 165 16.27 20.91 -2.44
C GLY A 165 16.61 20.70 -3.93
N ARG A 166 16.07 21.58 -4.78
CA ARG A 166 16.26 21.50 -6.25
C ARG A 166 17.72 21.61 -6.67
N VAL A 167 18.52 22.46 -6.04
CA VAL A 167 19.96 22.59 -6.33
C VAL A 167 20.66 21.25 -6.14
N ALA A 168 20.39 20.58 -5.04
CA ALA A 168 20.96 19.25 -4.77
C ALA A 168 20.48 18.17 -5.75
N LEU A 169 19.24 18.26 -6.24
CA LEU A 169 18.73 17.35 -7.26
C LEU A 169 19.51 17.49 -8.57
N PHE A 170 19.70 18.73 -9.03
CA PHE A 170 20.48 19.04 -10.24
C PHE A 170 21.93 18.57 -10.08
N SER A 171 22.59 18.97 -9.00
CA SER A 171 23.97 18.62 -8.69
C SER A 171 24.17 17.10 -8.64
N ASN A 172 23.33 16.37 -7.89
CA ASN A 172 23.42 14.92 -7.80
C ASN A 172 23.14 14.20 -9.14
N THR A 173 22.28 14.76 -10.00
CA THR A 173 21.98 14.15 -11.30
C THR A 173 23.14 14.36 -12.27
N LEU A 174 23.73 15.54 -12.28
CA LEU A 174 24.95 15.85 -13.03
C LEU A 174 26.12 14.98 -12.58
N ASP A 175 26.38 14.92 -11.27
CA ASP A 175 27.45 14.08 -10.69
C ASP A 175 27.25 12.59 -11.03
N HIS A 176 26.02 12.10 -10.94
CA HIS A 176 25.67 10.71 -11.30
C HIS A 176 25.98 10.41 -12.77
N PHE A 177 25.66 11.34 -13.67
CA PHE A 177 25.96 11.23 -15.09
C PHE A 177 27.47 11.27 -15.34
N LEU A 178 28.17 12.27 -14.82
CA LEU A 178 29.62 12.44 -15.04
C LEU A 178 30.42 11.24 -14.54
N LYS A 179 30.03 10.64 -13.41
CA LYS A 179 30.63 9.40 -12.89
C LYS A 179 30.38 8.17 -13.76
N SER A 180 29.44 8.21 -14.68
CA SER A 180 29.17 7.11 -15.63
C SER A 180 29.98 7.19 -16.92
N LEU A 181 30.64 8.33 -17.18
CA LEU A 181 31.42 8.56 -18.39
C LEU A 181 32.77 7.85 -18.35
N SER A 182 33.25 7.41 -19.52
CA SER A 182 34.64 6.96 -19.72
C SER A 182 35.59 8.17 -19.72
N GLU A 183 36.89 7.92 -19.60
CA GLU A 183 37.93 8.96 -19.66
C GLU A 183 37.89 9.76 -20.98
N ASP A 184 37.67 9.07 -22.12
CA ASP A 184 37.52 9.71 -23.44
C ASP A 184 36.27 10.61 -23.48
N GLN A 185 35.16 10.15 -22.93
CA GLN A 185 33.93 10.94 -22.83
C GLN A 185 34.10 12.15 -21.92
N LEU A 186 34.78 11.99 -20.77
CA LEU A 186 35.08 13.08 -19.85
C LEU A 186 35.96 14.17 -20.50
N SER A 187 36.86 13.81 -21.41
CA SER A 187 37.71 14.79 -22.12
C SER A 187 36.90 15.76 -23.00
N ARG A 188 35.72 15.38 -23.42
CA ARG A 188 34.80 16.19 -24.24
C ARG A 188 33.85 17.09 -23.43
N VAL A 189 33.80 16.88 -22.12
CA VAL A 189 33.02 17.74 -21.20
C VAL A 189 33.65 19.12 -21.12
N PRO A 190 32.88 20.24 -21.16
CA PRO A 190 33.39 21.58 -21.00
C PRO A 190 34.20 21.74 -19.70
N LYS A 191 35.30 22.48 -19.76
CA LYS A 191 36.22 22.70 -18.63
C LYS A 191 35.51 23.22 -17.36
N ALA A 192 34.58 24.16 -17.51
CA ALA A 192 33.81 24.67 -16.37
C ALA A 192 33.06 23.59 -15.63
N ILE A 193 32.47 22.61 -16.34
CA ILE A 193 31.77 21.47 -15.75
C ILE A 193 32.75 20.50 -15.09
N GLN A 194 33.93 20.27 -15.71
CA GLN A 194 34.97 19.43 -15.12
C GLN A 194 35.50 20.04 -13.82
N GLU A 195 35.76 21.34 -13.81
CA GLU A 195 36.24 22.10 -12.64
C GLU A 195 35.19 22.10 -11.52
N TRP A 196 33.91 22.30 -11.86
CA TRP A 196 32.80 22.17 -10.90
C TRP A 196 32.76 20.77 -10.30
N HIS A 197 32.85 19.73 -11.13
CA HIS A 197 32.81 18.34 -10.67
C HIS A 197 34.00 17.97 -9.78
N ALA A 198 35.20 18.50 -10.08
CA ALA A 198 36.42 18.28 -9.32
C ALA A 198 36.48 19.04 -7.99
N SER A 199 35.87 20.27 -7.94
CA SER A 199 35.96 21.13 -6.77
C SER A 199 35.06 20.68 -5.63
N ASP A 200 33.77 20.68 -5.80
CA ASP A 200 32.79 20.22 -4.82
C ASP A 200 31.38 20.14 -5.44
N PRO A 201 30.93 18.98 -5.89
CA PRO A 201 29.56 18.81 -6.37
C PRO A 201 28.50 19.03 -5.27
N GLU A 202 28.86 18.99 -4.00
CA GLU A 202 27.97 19.23 -2.86
C GLU A 202 28.07 20.68 -2.31
N GLY A 203 28.87 21.57 -2.92
CA GLY A 203 29.11 22.95 -2.49
C GLY A 203 27.91 23.92 -2.45
N TRP A 204 26.69 23.35 -2.60
CA TRP A 204 25.42 24.07 -2.42
C TRP A 204 24.96 24.13 -0.96
N PHE A 205 25.66 23.46 -0.04
CA PHE A 205 25.30 23.43 1.36
C PHE A 205 25.56 24.77 2.03
N GLY A 206 24.54 25.35 2.68
CA GLY A 206 24.66 26.63 3.38
C GLY A 206 24.42 27.88 2.52
N LEU A 207 24.13 27.75 1.21
CA LEU A 207 23.82 28.88 0.33
C LEU A 207 22.48 29.54 0.72
N GLY A 208 22.47 30.90 0.67
CA GLY A 208 21.26 31.70 0.80
C GLY A 208 20.31 31.54 -0.40
N PRO A 209 19.02 31.99 -0.29
CA PRO A 209 18.04 31.81 -1.36
C PRO A 209 18.45 32.45 -2.71
N ALA A 210 19.12 33.60 -2.69
CA ALA A 210 19.59 34.27 -3.91
C ALA A 210 20.73 33.50 -4.58
N GLU A 211 21.69 33.01 -3.79
CA GLU A 211 22.82 32.21 -4.25
C GLU A 211 22.35 30.84 -4.80
N GLN A 212 21.37 30.22 -4.13
CA GLN A 212 20.75 28.99 -4.62
C GLN A 212 20.09 29.16 -5.99
N LYS A 213 19.46 30.32 -6.25
CA LYS A 213 18.87 30.62 -7.55
C LYS A 213 19.93 30.72 -8.64
N VAL A 214 21.00 31.47 -8.40
CA VAL A 214 22.12 31.60 -9.35
C VAL A 214 22.74 30.23 -9.63
N LYS A 215 23.02 29.45 -8.57
CA LYS A 215 23.60 28.12 -8.72
C LYS A 215 22.69 27.16 -9.48
N LEU A 216 21.39 27.27 -9.29
CA LEU A 216 20.41 26.45 -10.00
C LEU A 216 20.37 26.77 -11.50
N GLU A 217 20.47 28.05 -11.87
CA GLU A 217 20.54 28.47 -13.27
C GLU A 217 21.85 28.01 -13.94
N GLU A 218 22.99 28.09 -13.24
CA GLU A 218 24.28 27.54 -13.69
C GLU A 218 24.19 26.00 -13.95
N LEU A 219 23.69 25.24 -12.98
CA LEU A 219 23.55 23.80 -13.12
C LEU A 219 22.55 23.38 -14.22
N ALA A 220 21.51 24.19 -14.45
CA ALA A 220 20.59 24.01 -15.57
C ALA A 220 21.26 24.18 -16.93
N GLN A 221 22.18 25.15 -17.04
CA GLN A 221 22.98 25.36 -18.24
C GLN A 221 23.93 24.18 -18.47
N TYR A 222 24.64 23.67 -17.43
CA TYR A 222 25.49 22.48 -17.52
C TYR A 222 24.68 21.24 -17.95
N LEU A 223 23.47 21.10 -17.44
CA LEU A 223 22.56 20.01 -17.81
C LEU A 223 22.24 20.04 -19.31
N TYR A 224 21.93 21.21 -19.84
CA TYR A 224 21.62 21.41 -21.27
C TYR A 224 22.83 21.11 -22.16
N GLU A 225 24.00 21.63 -21.82
CA GLU A 225 25.23 21.40 -22.57
C GLU A 225 25.58 19.90 -22.65
N LEU A 226 25.52 19.19 -21.53
CA LEU A 226 25.77 17.74 -21.51
C LEU A 226 24.75 16.94 -22.32
N ILE A 227 23.49 17.33 -22.30
CA ILE A 227 22.45 16.72 -23.13
C ILE A 227 22.80 16.88 -24.61
N MET A 228 23.18 18.08 -25.05
CA MET A 228 23.52 18.35 -26.45
C MET A 228 24.79 17.60 -26.91
N ILE A 229 25.81 17.51 -26.06
CA ILE A 229 27.08 16.84 -26.39
C ILE A 229 26.89 15.33 -26.58
N PHE A 230 26.09 14.70 -25.71
CA PHE A 230 25.99 13.23 -25.64
C PHE A 230 24.72 12.64 -26.24
N GLU A 231 23.84 13.44 -26.86
CA GLU A 231 22.56 12.98 -27.39
C GLU A 231 22.66 11.78 -28.33
N LYS A 232 23.64 11.80 -29.26
CA LYS A 232 23.78 10.76 -30.28
C LYS A 232 24.42 9.48 -29.73
N GLU A 233 25.24 9.60 -28.71
CA GLU A 233 26.08 8.50 -28.25
C GLU A 233 25.46 7.77 -27.05
N LEU A 234 24.88 8.51 -26.11
CA LEU A 234 24.42 7.98 -24.84
C LEU A 234 22.89 8.00 -24.69
N ALA A 235 22.14 8.19 -25.78
CA ALA A 235 20.69 8.31 -25.77
C ALA A 235 19.98 7.19 -24.98
N GLU A 236 20.48 5.96 -25.06
CA GLU A 236 19.90 4.79 -24.41
C GLU A 236 20.45 4.52 -22.99
N SER A 237 21.45 5.28 -22.54
CA SER A 237 22.01 5.09 -21.21
C SER A 237 21.11 5.66 -20.13
N GLU A 238 20.92 4.91 -19.02
CA GLU A 238 20.06 5.35 -17.90
C GLU A 238 20.49 6.70 -17.32
N PRO A 239 21.79 6.99 -17.05
CA PRO A 239 22.20 8.28 -16.54
C PRO A 239 21.87 9.44 -17.48
N TYR A 240 22.01 9.27 -18.81
CA TYR A 240 21.64 10.28 -19.79
C TYR A 240 20.12 10.51 -19.84
N GLN A 241 19.33 9.44 -19.79
CA GLN A 241 17.88 9.56 -19.72
C GLN A 241 17.42 10.32 -18.47
N LEU A 242 18.13 10.20 -17.35
CA LEU A 242 17.85 10.97 -16.13
C LEU A 242 18.18 12.45 -16.30
N LEU A 243 19.26 12.80 -17.00
CA LEU A 243 19.54 14.21 -17.38
C LEU A 243 18.39 14.78 -18.20
N LYS A 244 18.01 14.08 -19.26
CA LYS A 244 16.96 14.50 -20.19
C LYS A 244 15.60 14.65 -19.48
N ARG A 245 15.27 13.71 -18.59
CA ARG A 245 14.07 13.74 -17.76
C ARG A 245 14.09 14.97 -16.83
N LEU A 246 15.18 15.17 -16.08
CA LEU A 246 15.30 16.32 -15.17
C LEU A 246 15.15 17.63 -15.94
N PHE A 247 15.78 17.75 -17.11
CA PHE A 247 15.69 18.94 -17.95
C PHE A 247 14.25 19.20 -18.40
N SER A 248 13.57 18.22 -18.97
CA SER A 248 12.19 18.37 -19.47
C SER A 248 11.18 18.73 -18.36
N GLU A 249 11.39 18.18 -17.16
CA GLU A 249 10.50 18.41 -16.02
C GLU A 249 10.75 19.77 -15.32
N GLN A 250 12.00 20.26 -15.31
CA GLN A 250 12.43 21.38 -14.48
C GLN A 250 12.88 22.62 -15.26
N CYS A 251 13.19 22.48 -16.54
CA CYS A 251 13.75 23.54 -17.35
C CYS A 251 12.90 23.83 -18.59
N GLU A 252 13.11 25.02 -19.15
CA GLU A 252 12.58 25.42 -20.45
C GLU A 252 13.67 26.23 -21.19
N VAL A 253 13.70 26.11 -22.52
CA VAL A 253 14.60 26.87 -23.38
C VAL A 253 13.83 28.08 -23.87
N THR A 254 14.38 29.26 -23.65
CA THR A 254 13.85 30.53 -24.22
C THR A 254 14.77 30.98 -25.34
N ASP A 255 14.22 31.12 -26.53
CA ASP A 255 14.93 31.72 -27.65
C ASP A 255 15.22 33.20 -27.30
N SER A 256 16.48 33.55 -27.12
CA SER A 256 16.86 34.93 -27.01
C SER A 256 16.93 35.53 -28.42
N SER A 257 16.26 36.65 -28.63
CA SER A 257 16.20 37.40 -29.90
C SER A 257 17.53 38.00 -30.34
N ASP A 258 18.58 37.84 -29.56
CA ASP A 258 19.94 38.33 -29.89
C ASP A 258 20.94 37.17 -29.93
N GLU A 259 21.55 36.98 -31.11
CA GLU A 259 22.74 36.16 -31.38
C GLU A 259 22.79 34.71 -30.83
N GLY A 260 21.95 33.81 -31.32
CA GLY A 260 22.29 32.40 -31.40
C GLY A 260 22.55 31.60 -30.10
N SER A 261 22.36 32.21 -28.92
CA SER A 261 22.56 31.55 -27.64
C SER A 261 21.20 31.20 -26.99
N SER A 262 20.86 29.94 -26.95
CA SER A 262 19.69 29.44 -26.20
C SER A 262 19.89 29.65 -24.70
N LYS A 263 19.04 30.43 -24.06
CA LYS A 263 19.08 30.63 -22.61
C LYS A 263 18.17 29.63 -21.92
N VAL A 264 18.74 28.87 -21.00
CA VAL A 264 17.97 27.92 -20.17
C VAL A 264 17.39 28.65 -18.97
N GLN A 265 16.10 28.46 -18.74
CA GLN A 265 15.41 28.96 -17.55
C GLN A 265 14.84 27.79 -16.72
N VAL A 266 14.90 27.95 -15.41
CA VAL A 266 14.34 26.96 -14.50
C VAL A 266 12.87 27.28 -14.20
N LYS A 267 11.98 26.33 -14.43
CA LYS A 267 10.53 26.47 -14.17
C LYS A 267 10.26 26.80 -12.71
N LYS A 268 9.32 27.71 -12.45
CA LYS A 268 8.94 28.10 -11.07
C LYS A 268 8.40 26.94 -10.24
N LYS A 269 7.65 26.02 -10.86
CA LYS A 269 7.06 24.83 -10.23
C LYS A 269 7.29 23.62 -11.11
N SER A 270 7.56 22.46 -10.49
CA SER A 270 7.57 21.16 -11.12
C SER A 270 6.30 20.38 -10.78
N GLU A 271 5.95 19.40 -11.59
CA GLU A 271 4.86 18.48 -11.32
C GLU A 271 5.21 17.52 -10.17
N GLY A 272 4.20 16.99 -9.46
CA GLY A 272 4.43 16.04 -8.35
C GLY A 272 5.09 14.73 -8.79
N ALA A 273 4.93 14.34 -10.06
CA ALA A 273 5.57 13.16 -10.65
C ALA A 273 7.05 13.38 -11.04
N ALA A 274 7.55 14.62 -10.94
CA ALA A 274 8.93 14.97 -11.30
C ALA A 274 9.96 14.18 -10.49
N LEU A 275 11.15 14.00 -11.08
CA LEU A 275 12.30 13.33 -10.48
C LEU A 275 12.63 13.86 -9.10
N GLN A 276 12.78 12.97 -8.12
CA GLN A 276 13.14 13.33 -6.74
C GLN A 276 14.59 12.98 -6.39
N SER A 277 15.15 11.99 -7.08
CA SER A 277 16.52 11.53 -6.88
C SER A 277 17.00 10.73 -8.10
N PRO A 278 18.22 10.95 -8.61
CA PRO A 278 18.78 10.12 -9.69
C PRO A 278 19.02 8.68 -9.25
N TYR A 279 19.14 8.44 -7.95
CA TYR A 279 19.37 7.12 -7.38
C TYR A 279 18.08 6.32 -7.17
N ASP A 280 16.92 6.97 -7.25
CA ASP A 280 15.60 6.36 -7.18
C ASP A 280 14.61 7.11 -8.09
N PRO A 281 14.71 6.91 -9.40
CA PRO A 281 13.92 7.64 -10.38
C PRO A 281 12.42 7.33 -10.34
N ASP A 282 12.04 6.26 -9.65
CA ASP A 282 10.65 5.82 -9.52
C ASP A 282 9.92 6.52 -8.36
N ALA A 283 10.67 7.08 -7.40
CA ALA A 283 10.11 7.88 -6.33
C ALA A 283 9.52 9.19 -6.87
N SER A 284 8.34 9.56 -6.40
CA SER A 284 7.67 10.81 -6.78
C SER A 284 7.20 11.59 -5.55
N CYS A 285 6.86 12.88 -5.72
CA CYS A 285 6.46 13.71 -4.60
C CYS A 285 4.93 13.84 -4.52
N GLY A 286 4.34 13.24 -3.48
CA GLY A 286 2.94 13.41 -3.13
C GLY A 286 2.74 14.51 -2.07
N HIS A 287 1.51 14.66 -1.58
CA HIS A 287 1.19 15.64 -0.54
C HIS A 287 1.90 15.35 0.81
N LYS A 288 2.34 14.12 1.04
CA LYS A 288 3.12 13.70 2.23
C LYS A 288 4.63 13.72 2.01
N GLY A 289 5.09 14.23 0.86
CA GLY A 289 6.50 14.30 0.49
C GLY A 289 6.94 13.28 -0.56
N PRO A 290 8.25 13.20 -0.85
CA PRO A 290 8.81 12.29 -1.84
C PRO A 290 8.84 10.85 -1.34
N GLY A 291 8.62 9.89 -2.25
CA GLY A 291 8.66 8.46 -1.96
C GLY A 291 7.59 7.69 -2.72
N TYR A 292 6.93 6.78 -2.00
CA TYR A 292 5.92 5.88 -2.52
C TYR A 292 4.66 5.89 -1.66
N SER A 293 3.54 5.48 -2.23
CA SER A 293 2.31 5.17 -1.53
C SER A 293 2.10 3.66 -1.51
N LEU A 294 1.81 3.12 -0.34
CA LEU A 294 1.44 1.73 -0.15
C LEU A 294 -0.04 1.65 0.22
N HIS A 295 -0.84 1.03 -0.63
CA HIS A 295 -2.22 0.65 -0.34
C HIS A 295 -2.23 -0.71 0.34
N VAL A 296 -3.00 -0.85 1.40
CA VAL A 296 -3.18 -2.08 2.16
C VAL A 296 -4.67 -2.35 2.31
N SER A 297 -5.10 -3.56 1.96
CA SER A 297 -6.41 -4.10 2.34
C SER A 297 -6.22 -5.15 3.43
N GLU A 298 -7.12 -5.19 4.40
CA GLU A 298 -7.12 -6.22 5.45
C GLU A 298 -8.53 -6.64 5.83
N THR A 299 -8.69 -7.84 6.35
CA THR A 299 -9.95 -8.27 6.96
C THR A 299 -10.32 -7.33 8.11
N CYS A 300 -11.60 -7.24 8.43
CA CYS A 300 -12.04 -6.50 9.61
C CYS A 300 -13.35 -7.08 10.17
N ASN A 301 -13.70 -6.63 11.37
CA ASN A 301 -14.92 -7.07 12.06
C ASN A 301 -14.95 -8.58 12.40
N ASN A 302 -13.79 -9.21 12.55
CA ASN A 302 -13.67 -10.58 13.05
C ASN A 302 -13.56 -10.53 14.59
N ALA A 303 -14.68 -10.58 15.29
CA ALA A 303 -14.75 -10.40 16.74
C ALA A 303 -13.78 -11.35 17.51
N GLY A 304 -12.93 -10.77 18.35
CA GLY A 304 -11.96 -11.51 19.16
C GLY A 304 -10.82 -12.17 18.38
N LYS A 305 -10.70 -11.92 17.07
CA LYS A 305 -9.66 -12.49 16.21
C LYS A 305 -8.69 -11.41 15.71
N THR A 306 -7.50 -11.83 15.34
CA THR A 306 -6.51 -10.99 14.69
C THR A 306 -6.84 -10.83 13.21
N GLU A 307 -6.81 -9.61 12.70
CA GLU A 307 -7.03 -9.33 11.28
C GLU A 307 -5.77 -9.60 10.45
N ILE A 308 -5.95 -9.98 9.17
CA ILE A 308 -4.87 -10.34 8.24
C ILE A 308 -4.91 -9.40 7.03
N ILE A 309 -3.74 -8.94 6.60
CA ILE A 309 -3.56 -8.17 5.36
C ILE A 309 -3.88 -9.07 4.18
N THR A 310 -4.87 -8.67 3.37
CA THR A 310 -5.43 -9.47 2.28
C THR A 310 -4.91 -9.07 0.91
N ASP A 311 -4.55 -7.80 0.73
CA ASP A 311 -4.01 -7.29 -0.52
C ASP A 311 -3.11 -6.08 -0.29
N TYR A 312 -2.24 -5.78 -1.26
CA TYR A 312 -1.39 -4.58 -1.25
C TYR A 312 -1.03 -4.12 -2.66
N GLU A 313 -0.77 -2.81 -2.80
CA GLU A 313 -0.23 -2.20 -4.02
C GLU A 313 0.74 -1.09 -3.66
N VAL A 314 1.85 -0.99 -4.41
CA VAL A 314 2.87 0.07 -4.24
C VAL A 314 2.93 0.90 -5.51
N HIS A 315 2.95 2.22 -5.38
CA HIS A 315 3.17 3.14 -6.49
C HIS A 315 3.86 4.42 -6.03
N GLY A 316 4.33 5.24 -6.97
CA GLY A 316 4.94 6.54 -6.64
C GLY A 316 3.94 7.45 -5.90
N ALA A 317 4.42 8.21 -4.94
CA ALA A 317 3.60 9.02 -4.02
C ALA A 317 2.75 10.10 -4.71
N ALA A 318 3.09 10.52 -5.92
CA ALA A 318 2.32 11.51 -6.69
C ALA A 318 1.01 10.95 -7.29
N ARG A 319 0.85 9.62 -7.34
CA ARG A 319 -0.37 9.01 -7.88
C ARG A 319 -1.52 9.15 -6.90
N SER A 320 -2.68 9.48 -7.42
CA SER A 320 -3.92 9.60 -6.64
C SER A 320 -4.42 8.23 -6.16
N ASP A 321 -5.05 8.21 -5.00
CA ASP A 321 -5.74 7.04 -4.45
C ASP A 321 -7.09 6.78 -5.16
N ILE A 322 -7.58 7.76 -5.94
CA ILE A 322 -8.85 7.67 -6.66
C ILE A 322 -8.86 6.45 -7.61
N GLY A 323 -9.89 5.64 -7.48
CA GLY A 323 -10.09 4.45 -8.31
C GLY A 323 -9.26 3.23 -7.92
N LYS A 324 -8.38 3.32 -6.93
CA LYS A 324 -7.53 2.21 -6.47
C LYS A 324 -8.28 1.08 -5.76
N ALA A 325 -9.52 1.30 -5.35
CA ALA A 325 -10.36 0.24 -4.79
C ALA A 325 -10.69 -0.87 -5.80
N LEU A 326 -10.92 -0.52 -7.07
CA LEU A 326 -11.30 -1.50 -8.10
C LEU A 326 -10.23 -2.58 -8.34
N PRO A 327 -8.96 -2.24 -8.63
CA PRO A 327 -7.92 -3.25 -8.80
C PRO A 327 -7.71 -4.14 -7.57
N VAL A 328 -7.89 -3.60 -6.37
CA VAL A 328 -7.83 -4.37 -5.11
C VAL A 328 -8.97 -5.39 -5.08
N ILE A 329 -10.21 -4.98 -5.37
CA ILE A 329 -11.38 -5.86 -5.41
C ILE A 329 -11.20 -6.97 -6.45
N GLU A 330 -10.71 -6.64 -7.65
CA GLU A 330 -10.45 -7.62 -8.71
C GLU A 330 -9.45 -8.71 -8.26
N ARG A 331 -8.36 -8.31 -7.59
CA ARG A 331 -7.39 -9.27 -7.04
C ARG A 331 -7.97 -10.11 -5.90
N LEU A 332 -8.80 -9.51 -5.06
CA LEU A 332 -9.49 -10.22 -3.97
C LEU A 332 -10.54 -11.19 -4.51
N ASP A 333 -11.26 -10.83 -5.59
CA ASP A 333 -12.24 -11.70 -6.24
C ASP A 333 -11.56 -12.96 -6.84
N VAL A 334 -10.46 -12.76 -7.56
CA VAL A 334 -9.62 -13.87 -8.09
C VAL A 334 -9.11 -14.77 -6.97
N ALA A 335 -8.81 -14.20 -5.78
CA ALA A 335 -8.36 -14.96 -4.62
C ALA A 335 -9.49 -15.65 -3.83
N GLY A 336 -10.76 -15.46 -4.20
CA GLY A 336 -11.92 -15.97 -3.44
C GLY A 336 -12.14 -15.23 -2.11
N LEU A 337 -11.64 -14.02 -1.99
CA LEU A 337 -11.71 -13.15 -0.80
C LEU A 337 -12.50 -11.86 -1.06
N LYS A 338 -13.37 -11.85 -2.08
CA LYS A 338 -14.19 -10.69 -2.43
C LYS A 338 -14.99 -10.20 -1.21
N PRO A 339 -14.90 -8.90 -0.85
CA PRO A 339 -15.68 -8.37 0.24
C PRO A 339 -17.16 -8.18 -0.14
N GLU A 340 -18.04 -8.32 0.83
CA GLU A 340 -19.43 -7.85 0.77
C GLU A 340 -19.49 -6.36 1.17
N VAL A 341 -18.65 -5.95 2.13
CA VAL A 341 -18.53 -4.56 2.61
C VAL A 341 -17.07 -4.14 2.54
N LEU A 342 -16.81 -3.02 1.86
CA LEU A 342 -15.48 -2.39 1.80
C LEU A 342 -15.51 -1.01 2.46
N PHE A 343 -14.69 -0.82 3.49
CA PHE A 343 -14.46 0.47 4.15
C PHE A 343 -13.20 1.13 3.56
N ALA A 344 -13.30 2.39 3.11
CA ALA A 344 -12.15 3.12 2.58
C ALA A 344 -12.16 4.58 3.00
N ASP A 345 -10.99 5.25 2.90
CA ASP A 345 -10.88 6.68 3.11
C ASP A 345 -11.53 7.48 1.98
N GLY A 346 -11.90 8.74 2.26
CA GLY A 346 -12.50 9.67 1.29
C GLY A 346 -11.63 10.03 0.10
N GLY A 347 -10.34 9.64 0.11
CA GLY A 347 -9.43 9.75 -1.03
C GLY A 347 -9.65 8.72 -2.14
N TYR A 348 -10.33 7.61 -1.86
CA TYR A 348 -10.53 6.51 -2.82
C TYR A 348 -11.70 6.69 -3.78
N PRO A 349 -12.86 7.23 -3.38
CA PRO A 349 -13.98 7.32 -4.29
C PRO A 349 -13.83 8.49 -5.25
N SER A 350 -14.01 8.21 -6.53
CA SER A 350 -14.71 9.10 -7.45
C SER A 350 -16.12 8.54 -7.64
N VAL A 351 -17.08 9.36 -8.01
CA VAL A 351 -18.44 8.84 -8.18
C VAL A 351 -18.52 7.72 -9.23
N PRO A 352 -17.82 7.82 -10.39
CA PRO A 352 -17.75 6.71 -11.34
C PRO A 352 -17.11 5.43 -10.79
N SER A 353 -16.07 5.56 -9.94
CA SER A 353 -15.45 4.38 -9.32
C SER A 353 -16.33 3.75 -8.25
N ALA A 354 -17.04 4.57 -7.47
CA ALA A 354 -17.98 4.07 -6.48
C ALA A 354 -19.14 3.30 -7.13
N LEU A 355 -19.71 3.82 -8.24
CA LEU A 355 -20.73 3.09 -9.01
C LEU A 355 -20.24 1.73 -9.50
N LYS A 356 -19.00 1.64 -10.00
CA LYS A 356 -18.41 0.37 -10.44
C LYS A 356 -18.23 -0.62 -9.29
N VAL A 357 -17.79 -0.16 -8.13
CA VAL A 357 -17.66 -1.01 -6.92
C VAL A 357 -19.03 -1.53 -6.48
N MET A 358 -20.01 -0.64 -6.36
CA MET A 358 -21.38 -1.00 -5.96
C MET A 358 -22.07 -1.89 -6.99
N GLY A 359 -21.79 -1.70 -8.29
CA GLY A 359 -22.27 -2.54 -9.38
C GLY A 359 -21.77 -4.00 -9.32
N GLN A 360 -20.70 -4.27 -8.55
CA GLN A 360 -20.21 -5.61 -8.27
C GLN A 360 -20.89 -6.27 -7.03
N GLY A 361 -21.93 -5.65 -6.48
CA GLY A 361 -22.65 -6.14 -5.31
C GLY A 361 -21.95 -5.84 -3.98
N ILE A 362 -20.97 -4.92 -3.96
CA ILE A 362 -20.20 -4.56 -2.77
C ILE A 362 -20.79 -3.29 -2.15
N GLU A 363 -21.08 -3.34 -0.86
CA GLU A 363 -21.41 -2.14 -0.10
C GLU A 363 -20.13 -1.33 0.15
N PHE A 364 -20.04 -0.12 -0.46
CA PHE A 364 -18.86 0.72 -0.35
C PHE A 364 -19.08 1.85 0.66
N ILE A 365 -18.51 1.70 1.86
CA ILE A 365 -18.62 2.65 2.96
C ILE A 365 -17.39 3.56 2.98
N THR A 366 -17.55 4.75 2.41
CA THR A 366 -16.50 5.75 2.26
C THR A 366 -17.10 7.15 2.30
N PRO A 367 -16.43 8.14 2.93
CA PRO A 367 -16.89 9.52 2.90
C PRO A 367 -16.82 10.08 1.47
N VAL A 368 -17.78 10.88 1.12
CA VAL A 368 -17.81 11.63 -0.13
C VAL A 368 -17.88 13.13 0.15
N ASN A 369 -17.18 13.90 -0.67
CA ASN A 369 -17.22 15.36 -0.58
C ASN A 369 -18.28 15.92 -1.53
N ARG A 370 -19.06 16.85 -1.05
CA ARG A 370 -20.05 17.57 -1.87
C ARG A 370 -19.43 18.58 -2.84
N SER A 371 -18.13 18.69 -2.93
CA SER A 371 -17.33 19.67 -3.67
C SER A 371 -18.14 20.86 -4.24
N ARG A 372 -18.02 22.03 -3.63
CA ARG A 372 -18.56 23.33 -4.07
C ARG A 372 -20.02 23.68 -3.68
N LEU A 373 -20.79 22.79 -3.10
CA LEU A 373 -22.04 23.16 -2.46
C LEU A 373 -21.78 23.33 -0.97
N SER A 374 -22.37 24.36 -0.34
CA SER A 374 -22.37 24.46 1.12
C SER A 374 -23.14 23.29 1.73
N ASP A 375 -22.87 22.97 2.99
CA ASP A 375 -23.56 21.87 3.68
C ASP A 375 -25.08 22.11 3.79
N ASP A 376 -25.51 23.36 3.68
CA ASP A 376 -26.90 23.77 3.74
C ASP A 376 -27.69 23.53 2.45
N VAL A 377 -27.04 23.18 1.34
CA VAL A 377 -27.74 22.94 0.06
C VAL A 377 -28.36 21.55 0.04
N LEU A 378 -29.63 21.48 -0.37
CA LEU A 378 -30.37 20.23 -0.52
C LEU A 378 -29.71 19.26 -1.53
N GLY A 379 -29.76 17.98 -1.23
CA GLY A 379 -29.36 16.94 -2.16
C GLY A 379 -30.42 16.72 -3.26
N ARG A 380 -29.99 16.19 -4.40
CA ARG A 380 -30.90 15.80 -5.50
C ARG A 380 -31.77 14.62 -5.11
N ASP A 381 -31.39 13.84 -4.11
CA ASP A 381 -32.17 12.76 -3.51
C ASP A 381 -33.48 13.23 -2.85
N GLN A 382 -33.61 14.52 -2.57
CA GLN A 382 -34.85 15.11 -2.06
C GLN A 382 -35.88 15.48 -3.14
N PHE A 383 -35.50 15.38 -4.41
CA PHE A 383 -36.41 15.52 -5.55
C PHE A 383 -37.09 14.18 -5.82
N GLN A 384 -38.34 14.23 -6.30
CA GLN A 384 -39.07 13.05 -6.73
C GLN A 384 -38.67 12.69 -8.16
N PHE A 385 -38.48 11.39 -8.45
CA PHE A 385 -38.11 10.89 -9.76
C PHE A 385 -39.10 9.82 -10.21
N ASP A 386 -39.31 9.72 -11.51
CA ASP A 386 -40.05 8.62 -12.12
C ASP A 386 -39.14 7.38 -12.32
N SER A 387 -39.71 6.31 -12.91
CA SER A 387 -38.99 5.08 -13.22
C SER A 387 -37.85 5.27 -14.22
N ASN A 388 -37.90 6.32 -15.05
CA ASN A 388 -36.88 6.65 -16.05
C ASN A 388 -35.77 7.56 -15.47
N GLY A 389 -35.88 7.96 -14.21
CA GLY A 389 -34.92 8.84 -13.57
C GLY A 389 -35.11 10.32 -13.89
N LEU A 390 -36.25 10.71 -14.44
CA LEU A 390 -36.63 12.10 -14.68
C LEU A 390 -37.25 12.70 -13.41
N VAL A 391 -36.96 13.96 -13.14
CA VAL A 391 -37.54 14.67 -12.00
C VAL A 391 -39.03 14.92 -12.25
N THR A 392 -39.89 14.51 -11.33
CA THR A 392 -41.31 14.76 -11.38
C THR A 392 -41.74 15.95 -10.50
N LYS A 393 -41.10 16.11 -9.34
CA LYS A 393 -41.34 17.23 -8.41
C LYS A 393 -40.11 17.67 -7.67
N CYS A 394 -39.98 18.96 -7.40
CA CYS A 394 -38.98 19.50 -6.46
C CYS A 394 -39.45 19.31 -5.00
N PRO A 395 -38.60 19.56 -3.98
CA PRO A 395 -38.96 19.45 -2.57
C PRO A 395 -40.19 20.32 -2.16
N MET A 396 -40.45 21.42 -2.89
CA MET A 396 -41.64 22.27 -2.68
C MET A 396 -42.86 21.84 -3.50
N GLY A 397 -42.78 20.66 -4.18
CA GLY A 397 -43.93 20.09 -4.92
C GLY A 397 -44.12 20.61 -6.35
N HIS A 398 -43.24 21.49 -6.86
CA HIS A 398 -43.34 22.00 -8.23
C HIS A 398 -42.77 21.01 -9.25
N SER A 399 -43.51 20.80 -10.34
CA SER A 399 -43.03 19.99 -11.49
C SER A 399 -42.13 20.83 -12.39
N PRO A 400 -41.11 20.21 -13.04
CA PRO A 400 -40.34 20.89 -14.06
C PRO A 400 -41.21 21.19 -15.29
N LEU A 401 -40.84 22.23 -16.01
CA LEU A 401 -41.47 22.59 -17.31
C LEU A 401 -41.06 21.60 -18.40
N ASP A 402 -39.81 21.17 -18.38
CA ASP A 402 -39.21 20.33 -19.42
C ASP A 402 -37.94 19.65 -18.89
N HIS A 403 -37.47 18.66 -19.69
CA HIS A 403 -36.15 18.01 -19.49
C HIS A 403 -35.34 18.16 -20.77
N ARG A 404 -34.12 18.72 -20.65
CA ARG A 404 -33.23 18.99 -21.78
C ARG A 404 -31.83 18.50 -21.56
N GLU A 405 -31.20 18.02 -22.63
CA GLU A 405 -29.77 17.79 -22.62
C GLU A 405 -29.02 19.10 -22.88
N LEU A 406 -28.31 19.57 -21.88
CA LEU A 406 -27.49 20.77 -21.93
C LEU A 406 -26.03 20.44 -21.65
N SER A 407 -25.13 21.42 -21.86
CA SER A 407 -23.71 21.26 -21.49
C SER A 407 -23.57 20.97 -20.00
N ALA A 408 -22.85 19.92 -19.65
CA ALA A 408 -22.55 19.57 -18.28
C ALA A 408 -21.63 20.63 -17.64
N HIS A 409 -21.82 20.90 -16.36
CA HIS A 409 -21.19 22.04 -15.69
C HIS A 409 -19.65 21.93 -15.59
N ASN A 410 -19.10 20.73 -15.53
CA ASN A 410 -17.65 20.50 -15.29
C ASN A 410 -17.00 19.54 -16.29
N THR A 411 -17.67 19.24 -17.39
CA THR A 411 -17.15 18.32 -18.43
C THR A 411 -17.45 18.88 -19.81
N THR A 412 -16.75 18.41 -20.82
CA THR A 412 -17.02 18.73 -22.24
C THR A 412 -18.26 17.98 -22.79
N GLY A 413 -18.94 17.18 -21.93
CA GLY A 413 -20.10 16.38 -22.30
C GLY A 413 -21.44 17.12 -22.12
N ARG A 414 -22.50 16.44 -22.48
CA ARG A 414 -23.89 16.84 -22.21
C ARG A 414 -24.44 16.06 -21.03
N SER A 415 -25.32 16.70 -20.24
CA SER A 415 -26.04 16.07 -19.13
C SER A 415 -27.52 16.46 -19.18
N LEU A 416 -28.35 15.61 -18.63
CA LEU A 416 -29.79 15.86 -18.51
C LEU A 416 -30.03 16.92 -17.44
N HIS A 417 -30.90 17.89 -17.76
CA HIS A 417 -31.33 18.93 -16.85
C HIS A 417 -32.85 18.99 -16.78
N ALA A 418 -33.39 19.08 -15.56
CA ALA A 418 -34.78 19.49 -15.36
C ALA A 418 -34.85 21.02 -15.32
N ILE A 419 -35.79 21.58 -16.08
CA ILE A 419 -36.01 23.02 -16.23
C ILE A 419 -37.20 23.41 -15.38
N PHE A 420 -37.03 24.37 -14.48
CA PHE A 420 -38.06 24.88 -13.59
C PHE A 420 -38.40 26.34 -13.91
N GLU A 421 -39.66 26.69 -13.80
CA GLU A 421 -40.17 28.02 -14.06
C GLU A 421 -39.47 29.09 -13.18
N GLY A 422 -38.91 30.10 -13.86
CA GLY A 422 -38.08 31.11 -13.20
C GLY A 422 -38.77 31.88 -12.12
N ASP A 423 -40.03 32.32 -12.34
CA ASP A 423 -40.78 33.13 -11.35
C ASP A 423 -41.10 32.34 -10.09
N ARG A 424 -41.44 31.06 -10.23
CA ARG A 424 -41.68 30.17 -9.09
C ARG A 424 -40.42 29.93 -8.27
N CYS A 425 -39.28 29.72 -8.95
CA CYS A 425 -38.02 29.53 -8.25
C CYS A 425 -37.54 30.80 -7.57
N ARG A 426 -37.70 31.99 -8.19
CA ARG A 426 -37.32 33.27 -7.57
C ARG A 426 -38.12 33.58 -6.31
N SER A 427 -39.39 33.24 -6.28
CA SER A 427 -40.26 33.41 -5.11
C SER A 427 -40.14 32.28 -4.08
N CYS A 428 -39.40 31.22 -4.37
CA CYS A 428 -39.28 30.06 -3.51
C CYS A 428 -38.46 30.37 -2.25
N THR A 429 -39.00 30.02 -1.09
CA THR A 429 -38.35 30.22 0.23
C THR A 429 -37.10 29.35 0.39
N MET A 430 -37.03 28.22 -0.33
CA MET A 430 -35.92 27.28 -0.29
C MET A 430 -34.88 27.51 -1.39
N LEU A 431 -34.98 28.60 -2.17
CA LEU A 431 -34.08 28.83 -3.30
C LEU A 431 -32.62 28.82 -2.87
N ASP A 432 -32.26 29.44 -1.76
CA ASP A 432 -30.91 29.58 -1.24
C ASP A 432 -30.26 28.22 -0.85
N GLN A 433 -31.12 27.23 -0.54
CA GLN A 433 -30.70 25.86 -0.23
C GLN A 433 -30.89 24.89 -1.42
N CYS A 434 -31.47 25.35 -2.54
CA CYS A 434 -31.84 24.48 -3.66
C CYS A 434 -30.64 24.30 -4.63
N PRO A 435 -30.36 23.09 -5.14
CA PRO A 435 -29.27 22.83 -6.08
C PRO A 435 -29.55 23.30 -7.51
N VAL A 436 -30.69 23.96 -7.78
CA VAL A 436 -30.99 24.54 -9.09
C VAL A 436 -30.08 25.73 -9.39
N ARG A 437 -29.86 26.03 -10.67
CA ARG A 437 -29.02 27.11 -11.14
C ARG A 437 -29.76 28.03 -12.09
N ALA A 438 -29.55 29.33 -11.90
CA ALA A 438 -30.01 30.32 -12.86
C ALA A 438 -29.25 30.23 -14.21
N PRO A 439 -29.88 30.61 -15.35
CA PRO A 439 -29.19 30.71 -16.63
C PRO A 439 -28.05 31.73 -16.53
N ASN A 440 -26.93 31.48 -17.23
CA ASN A 440 -25.77 32.37 -17.32
C ASN A 440 -24.90 32.57 -16.05
N HIS A 441 -25.15 31.88 -14.96
CA HIS A 441 -24.27 31.93 -13.80
C HIS A 441 -23.09 30.96 -13.94
N ARG A 442 -21.89 31.49 -14.22
CA ARG A 442 -20.63 30.71 -14.33
C ARG A 442 -19.94 30.49 -12.97
N ASN A 443 -20.27 31.26 -11.92
CA ASN A 443 -19.52 31.23 -10.66
C ASN A 443 -20.38 31.40 -9.41
N LYS A 444 -20.04 30.62 -8.40
CA LYS A 444 -20.18 30.78 -6.95
C LYS A 444 -21.48 31.42 -6.42
N GLY A 445 -22.32 30.64 -5.89
CA GLY A 445 -23.57 31.06 -5.27
C GLY A 445 -24.72 30.77 -6.22
N CYS A 446 -25.58 29.90 -5.82
CA CYS A 446 -26.58 29.33 -6.69
C CYS A 446 -27.65 30.29 -7.16
N HIS A 447 -27.71 31.55 -6.64
CA HIS A 447 -28.98 32.25 -6.61
C HIS A 447 -28.81 33.74 -6.86
N ALA A 448 -28.90 34.15 -8.11
CA ALA A 448 -29.30 35.51 -8.39
C ALA A 448 -30.82 35.53 -8.55
N ARG A 449 -31.55 35.96 -7.51
CA ARG A 449 -33.02 36.21 -7.57
C ARG A 449 -33.37 37.17 -8.68
N ASP A 450 -32.41 38.01 -9.08
CA ASP A 450 -32.56 39.03 -10.14
C ASP A 450 -32.24 38.52 -11.55
N THR A 451 -31.91 37.22 -11.73
CA THR A 451 -31.57 36.67 -13.06
C THR A 451 -32.82 36.30 -13.83
N ALA A 452 -32.99 36.84 -15.05
CA ALA A 452 -34.10 36.46 -15.92
C ALA A 452 -33.90 35.03 -16.46
N GLY A 453 -35.02 34.30 -16.67
CA GLY A 453 -35.05 32.97 -17.25
C GLY A 453 -35.29 31.83 -16.25
N ASP A 454 -35.37 30.61 -16.77
CA ASP A 454 -35.73 29.42 -16.03
C ASP A 454 -34.53 28.78 -15.34
N PHE A 455 -34.75 28.22 -14.16
CA PHE A 455 -33.73 27.54 -13.38
C PHE A 455 -33.55 26.09 -13.87
N ARG A 456 -32.34 25.57 -13.75
CA ARG A 456 -32.01 24.21 -14.19
C ARG A 456 -31.35 23.39 -13.09
N LEU A 457 -31.80 22.16 -12.97
CA LEU A 457 -31.20 21.14 -12.11
C LEU A 457 -30.48 20.12 -12.99
N GLU A 458 -29.19 20.04 -12.88
CA GLU A 458 -28.40 18.99 -13.53
C GLU A 458 -28.66 17.64 -12.85
N ILE A 459 -29.01 16.63 -13.66
CA ILE A 459 -29.37 15.29 -13.20
C ILE A 459 -28.45 14.29 -13.89
N THR A 460 -27.58 13.65 -13.12
CA THR A 460 -26.83 12.47 -13.54
C THR A 460 -26.93 11.39 -12.47
N PRO A 461 -26.81 10.10 -12.83
CA PRO A 461 -26.77 9.01 -11.87
C PRO A 461 -25.67 9.23 -10.82
N GLU A 462 -24.52 9.76 -11.24
CA GLU A 462 -23.38 10.06 -10.40
C GLU A 462 -23.69 11.14 -9.34
N LEU A 463 -24.31 12.23 -9.75
CA LEU A 463 -24.68 13.32 -8.85
C LEU A 463 -25.71 12.86 -7.82
N ARG A 464 -26.69 12.06 -8.24
CA ARG A 464 -27.71 11.48 -7.36
C ARG A 464 -27.08 10.53 -6.32
N LEU A 465 -26.20 9.64 -6.80
CA LEU A 465 -25.49 8.74 -5.89
C LEU A 465 -24.65 9.51 -4.88
N ARG A 466 -23.90 10.50 -5.32
CA ARG A 466 -23.08 11.33 -4.44
C ARG A 466 -23.91 12.01 -3.35
N ASP A 467 -25.01 12.65 -3.73
CA ASP A 467 -25.88 13.35 -2.80
C ASP A 467 -26.51 12.36 -1.80
N ARG A 468 -26.92 11.17 -2.26
CA ARG A 468 -27.39 10.07 -1.38
C ARG A 468 -26.31 9.57 -0.42
N MET A 469 -25.11 9.31 -0.91
CA MET A 469 -23.99 8.89 -0.05
C MET A 469 -23.65 9.97 0.98
N TYR A 470 -23.69 11.25 0.58
CA TYR A 470 -23.46 12.37 1.50
C TYR A 470 -24.55 12.45 2.57
N ALA A 471 -25.81 12.29 2.24
CA ALA A 471 -26.90 12.27 3.21
C ALA A 471 -26.76 11.10 4.20
N LEU A 472 -26.43 9.90 3.70
CA LEU A 472 -26.21 8.72 4.53
C LEU A 472 -25.06 8.92 5.52
N GLN A 473 -23.94 9.52 5.10
CA GLN A 473 -22.78 9.72 6.00
C GLN A 473 -23.05 10.69 7.16
N GLN A 474 -24.12 11.49 7.10
CA GLN A 474 -24.53 12.34 8.23
C GLN A 474 -25.23 11.54 9.33
N THR A 475 -25.76 10.36 9.03
CA THR A 475 -26.48 9.53 9.99
C THR A 475 -25.56 8.94 11.07
N THR A 476 -26.08 8.77 12.27
CA THR A 476 -25.35 8.15 13.39
C THR A 476 -25.02 6.68 13.08
N GLU A 477 -25.91 5.97 12.40
CA GLU A 477 -25.71 4.58 12.00
C GLU A 477 -24.49 4.44 11.08
N TRP A 478 -24.43 5.23 10.02
CA TRP A 478 -23.30 5.22 9.10
C TRP A 478 -21.98 5.56 9.80
N LYS A 479 -21.98 6.60 10.66
CA LYS A 479 -20.79 7.01 11.43
C LYS A 479 -20.29 5.90 12.36
N ASN A 480 -21.20 5.17 12.99
CA ASN A 480 -20.83 4.03 13.84
C ASN A 480 -20.24 2.88 13.04
N ARG A 481 -20.79 2.55 11.88
CA ARG A 481 -20.23 1.53 10.97
C ARG A 481 -18.88 1.96 10.42
N TYR A 482 -18.71 3.20 10.00
CA TYR A 482 -17.47 3.72 9.42
C TYR A 482 -16.29 3.71 10.41
N ARG A 483 -16.55 3.77 11.72
CA ARG A 483 -15.50 3.66 12.76
C ARG A 483 -14.62 2.41 12.63
N ILE A 484 -15.13 1.34 12.05
CA ILE A 484 -14.39 0.10 11.79
C ILE A 484 -13.15 0.37 10.91
N ARG A 485 -13.23 1.34 10.00
CA ARG A 485 -12.13 1.75 9.14
C ARG A 485 -10.90 2.19 9.94
N ALA A 486 -11.09 2.90 11.05
CA ALA A 486 -9.99 3.44 11.85
C ALA A 486 -9.01 2.36 12.34
N GLY A 487 -9.44 1.11 12.44
CA GLY A 487 -8.56 0.02 12.85
C GLY A 487 -7.37 -0.23 11.92
N ILE A 488 -7.42 0.19 10.64
CA ILE A 488 -6.27 0.06 9.72
C ILE A 488 -5.10 0.97 10.12
N GLU A 489 -5.36 2.04 10.87
CA GLU A 489 -4.32 2.92 11.40
C GLU A 489 -3.40 2.18 12.38
N ALA A 490 -3.95 1.21 13.13
CA ALA A 490 -3.17 0.33 13.99
C ALA A 490 -2.24 -0.57 13.14
N THR A 491 -2.72 -1.09 12.01
CA THR A 491 -1.90 -1.85 11.05
C THR A 491 -0.78 -1.00 10.46
N HIS A 492 -1.08 0.23 10.03
CA HIS A 492 -0.05 1.15 9.56
C HIS A 492 0.98 1.48 10.67
N SER A 493 0.53 1.66 11.91
CA SER A 493 1.41 1.88 13.06
C SER A 493 2.30 0.67 13.33
N GLU A 494 1.76 -0.55 13.30
CA GLU A 494 2.52 -1.79 13.44
C GLU A 494 3.58 -1.93 12.34
N LEU A 495 3.20 -1.74 11.07
CA LEU A 495 4.11 -1.78 9.94
C LEU A 495 5.24 -0.76 10.06
N LYS A 496 4.96 0.45 10.55
CA LYS A 496 5.96 1.51 10.73
C LYS A 496 6.89 1.24 11.90
N ARG A 497 6.35 0.81 13.06
CA ARG A 497 7.12 0.66 14.31
C ARG A 497 7.82 -0.69 14.43
N CYS A 498 7.17 -1.77 13.97
CA CYS A 498 7.67 -3.12 14.17
C CYS A 498 8.37 -3.70 12.95
N HIS A 499 8.10 -3.15 11.76
CA HIS A 499 8.64 -3.64 10.49
C HIS A 499 9.40 -2.55 9.71
N GLY A 500 9.59 -1.35 10.26
CA GLY A 500 10.39 -0.28 9.66
C GLY A 500 9.94 0.18 8.28
N ILE A 501 8.62 0.07 7.94
CA ILE A 501 8.13 0.37 6.59
C ILE A 501 8.15 1.86 6.27
N ALA A 502 8.20 2.74 7.29
CA ALA A 502 8.19 4.19 7.08
C ALA A 502 9.38 4.67 6.26
N LYS A 503 10.56 4.07 6.47
CA LYS A 503 11.81 4.38 5.78
C LYS A 503 12.54 3.10 5.44
N LEU A 504 12.49 2.72 4.15
CA LEU A 504 13.11 1.49 3.66
C LEU A 504 14.64 1.66 3.52
N ARG A 505 15.36 0.54 3.63
CA ARG A 505 16.82 0.49 3.42
C ARG A 505 17.22 0.39 1.95
N VAL A 506 16.25 0.33 1.03
CA VAL A 506 16.43 0.08 -0.40
C VAL A 506 15.94 1.24 -1.25
N ARG A 507 16.37 1.29 -2.52
CA ARG A 507 15.97 2.26 -3.55
C ARG A 507 15.48 1.51 -4.78
N ARG A 508 14.80 2.21 -5.70
CA ARG A 508 14.20 1.73 -6.94
C ARG A 508 12.99 0.83 -6.70
N TRP A 509 11.98 1.03 -7.50
CA TRP A 509 10.65 0.44 -7.35
C TRP A 509 10.66 -1.07 -7.11
N VAL A 510 11.42 -1.82 -7.90
CA VAL A 510 11.50 -3.29 -7.80
C VAL A 510 11.98 -3.75 -6.41
N LYS A 511 13.04 -3.11 -5.88
CA LYS A 511 13.56 -3.45 -4.55
C LYS A 511 12.65 -2.96 -3.42
N VAL A 512 11.97 -1.82 -3.65
CA VAL A 512 10.94 -1.30 -2.73
C VAL A 512 9.78 -2.29 -2.65
N CYS A 513 9.27 -2.77 -3.79
CA CYS A 513 8.20 -3.76 -3.83
C CYS A 513 8.59 -5.07 -3.13
N PHE A 514 9.82 -5.55 -3.32
CA PHE A 514 10.32 -6.73 -2.62
C PHE A 514 10.34 -6.54 -1.10
N ALA A 515 10.92 -5.44 -0.63
CA ALA A 515 11.01 -5.14 0.81
C ALA A 515 9.61 -4.98 1.43
N VAL A 516 8.71 -4.27 0.75
CA VAL A 516 7.32 -4.11 1.18
C VAL A 516 6.63 -5.47 1.27
N ALA A 517 6.70 -6.29 0.22
CA ALA A 517 6.09 -7.61 0.22
C ALA A 517 6.58 -8.48 1.40
N CYS A 518 7.91 -8.53 1.63
CA CYS A 518 8.47 -9.29 2.75
C CYS A 518 7.99 -8.76 4.12
N LYS A 519 7.88 -7.43 4.30
CA LYS A 519 7.37 -6.82 5.54
C LYS A 519 5.89 -7.15 5.78
N LEU A 520 5.06 -7.13 4.73
CA LEU A 520 3.64 -7.48 4.84
C LEU A 520 3.44 -8.98 5.13
N ILE A 521 4.21 -9.85 4.48
CA ILE A 521 4.22 -11.29 4.77
C ILE A 521 4.65 -11.52 6.22
N ALA A 522 5.73 -10.89 6.66
CA ALA A 522 6.24 -10.99 8.03
C ALA A 522 5.20 -10.50 9.06
N CYS A 523 4.49 -9.40 8.78
CA CYS A 523 3.40 -8.91 9.62
C CYS A 523 2.29 -9.95 9.75
N ASN A 524 1.82 -10.52 8.63
CA ASN A 524 0.81 -11.57 8.63
C ASN A 524 1.25 -12.82 9.41
N ILE A 525 2.50 -13.27 9.22
CA ILE A 525 3.06 -14.42 9.95
C ILE A 525 3.12 -14.12 11.44
N LYS A 526 3.55 -12.92 11.84
CA LYS A 526 3.64 -12.50 13.24
C LYS A 526 2.27 -12.47 13.92
N ARG A 527 1.28 -11.94 13.22
CA ARG A 527 -0.13 -11.92 13.66
C ARG A 527 -0.67 -13.34 13.79
N TRP A 528 -0.42 -14.20 12.82
CA TRP A 528 -0.80 -15.61 12.87
C TRP A 528 -0.14 -16.36 14.03
N ALA A 529 1.18 -16.18 14.23
CA ALA A 529 1.91 -16.79 15.35
C ALA A 529 1.33 -16.37 16.71
N LYS A 530 1.02 -15.08 16.88
CA LYS A 530 0.39 -14.56 18.11
C LYS A 530 -0.99 -15.18 18.35
N ALA A 531 -1.84 -15.22 17.32
CA ALA A 531 -3.17 -15.84 17.43
C ALA A 531 -3.09 -17.34 17.75
N HIS A 532 -2.15 -18.06 17.15
CA HIS A 532 -1.93 -19.48 17.40
C HIS A 532 -1.48 -19.76 18.86
N THR A 533 -0.66 -18.90 19.44
CA THR A 533 -0.23 -19.03 20.84
C THR A 533 -1.39 -18.80 21.81
N VAL A 534 -2.26 -17.83 21.54
CA VAL A 534 -3.46 -17.57 22.34
C VAL A 534 -4.42 -18.75 22.27
N LEU A 535 -4.68 -19.30 21.08
CA LEU A 535 -5.55 -20.47 20.90
C LEU A 535 -5.03 -21.70 21.64
N LYS A 536 -3.72 -21.97 21.61
CA LYS A 536 -3.11 -23.08 22.39
C LYS A 536 -3.27 -22.88 23.89
N GLY A 537 -3.05 -21.68 24.40
CA GLY A 537 -3.23 -21.34 25.80
C GLY A 537 -4.68 -21.55 26.27
N THR A 538 -5.65 -21.11 25.47
CA THR A 538 -7.08 -21.30 25.77
C THR A 538 -7.47 -22.77 25.76
N LEU A 539 -7.00 -23.54 24.78
CA LEU A 539 -7.25 -24.98 24.71
C LEU A 539 -6.61 -25.78 25.86
N GLN A 540 -5.41 -25.38 26.31
CA GLN A 540 -4.79 -25.97 27.48
C GLN A 540 -5.54 -25.61 28.77
N GLY A 541 -5.99 -24.36 28.92
CA GLY A 541 -6.85 -23.96 30.03
C GLY A 541 -8.16 -24.74 30.08
N CYS A 542 -8.83 -24.92 28.93
CA CYS A 542 -10.03 -25.77 28.84
C CYS A 542 -9.76 -27.21 29.20
N LYS A 543 -8.67 -27.82 28.71
CA LYS A 543 -8.30 -29.20 29.07
C LYS A 543 -8.03 -29.33 30.56
N SER A 544 -7.30 -28.42 31.17
CA SER A 544 -7.03 -28.39 32.62
C SER A 544 -8.34 -28.25 33.41
N PHE A 545 -9.26 -27.39 32.96
CA PHE A 545 -10.55 -27.18 33.58
C PHE A 545 -11.43 -28.43 33.46
N PHE A 546 -11.47 -29.12 32.31
CA PHE A 546 -12.17 -30.37 32.14
C PHE A 546 -11.55 -31.52 32.94
N CYS A 547 -10.21 -31.59 33.03
CA CYS A 547 -9.53 -32.53 33.91
C CYS A 547 -9.88 -32.28 35.38
N PHE A 548 -9.89 -31.02 35.81
CA PHE A 548 -10.25 -30.62 37.17
C PHE A 548 -11.73 -30.95 37.48
N LEU A 549 -12.64 -30.68 36.55
CA LEU A 549 -14.06 -31.11 36.70
C LEU A 549 -14.21 -32.62 36.75
N PHE A 550 -13.40 -33.36 35.96
CA PHE A 550 -13.44 -34.82 35.95
C PHE A 550 -12.88 -35.41 37.26
N GLU A 551 -11.86 -34.77 37.83
CA GLU A 551 -11.36 -35.16 39.19
C GLU A 551 -12.36 -34.80 40.28
N LEU A 552 -13.04 -33.65 40.23
CA LEU A 552 -14.12 -33.29 41.15
C LEU A 552 -15.28 -34.28 41.05
N TYR A 553 -15.65 -34.68 39.82
CA TYR A 553 -16.71 -35.67 39.61
C TYR A 553 -16.32 -37.09 40.11
N ARG A 554 -15.05 -37.45 40.00
CA ARG A 554 -14.50 -38.67 40.64
C ARG A 554 -14.52 -38.60 42.16
N PHE A 555 -14.21 -37.47 42.75
CA PHE A 555 -14.27 -37.28 44.20
C PHE A 555 -15.68 -37.39 44.73
N ASP A 556 -16.68 -36.86 44.04
CA ASP A 556 -18.10 -37.00 44.41
C ASP A 556 -18.58 -38.43 44.32
N GLN A 557 -18.16 -39.20 43.33
CA GLN A 557 -18.47 -40.63 43.23
C GLN A 557 -17.80 -41.46 44.34
N PHE A 558 -16.56 -41.11 44.72
CA PHE A 558 -15.89 -41.77 45.84
C PHE A 558 -16.50 -41.37 47.19
N GLY A 559 -16.91 -40.14 47.36
CA GLY A 559 -17.63 -39.66 48.58
C GLY A 559 -18.98 -40.38 48.73
N CYS A 560 -19.70 -40.60 47.66
CA CYS A 560 -20.97 -41.32 47.68
C CYS A 560 -20.83 -42.83 47.98
N LEU A 561 -19.71 -43.43 47.58
CA LEU A 561 -19.37 -44.83 47.92
C LEU A 561 -18.98 -45.01 49.41
N LEU A 562 -18.24 -44.09 49.97
CA LEU A 562 -17.90 -44.08 51.40
C LEU A 562 -19.13 -43.82 52.28
N PHE A 563 -20.07 -42.98 51.85
CA PHE A 563 -21.33 -42.77 52.58
C PHE A 563 -22.25 -43.98 52.53
N LYS A 564 -22.30 -44.72 51.42
CA LYS A 564 -23.06 -45.98 51.33
C LYS A 564 -22.44 -47.11 52.19
N GLN A 565 -21.12 -47.19 52.34
CA GLN A 565 -20.48 -48.19 53.23
C GLN A 565 -20.70 -47.85 54.72
N HIS A 566 -20.76 -46.58 55.11
CA HIS A 566 -21.04 -46.22 56.53
C HIS A 566 -22.48 -46.45 56.93
N ILE A 567 -23.45 -46.32 56.01
CA ILE A 567 -24.86 -46.63 56.30
C ILE A 567 -25.07 -48.13 56.43
N PHE A 568 -24.29 -48.97 55.71
CA PHE A 568 -24.37 -50.43 55.80
C PHE A 568 -23.76 -51.01 57.12
N ILE A 569 -22.83 -50.28 57.77
CA ILE A 569 -22.21 -50.67 59.04
C ILE A 569 -23.10 -50.27 60.22
N MET A 570 -23.90 -49.21 60.12
CA MET A 570 -24.82 -48.82 61.19
C MET A 570 -26.19 -49.57 61.17
N GLY A 571 -26.56 -50.21 60.09
CA GLY A 571 -27.80 -50.98 59.97
C GLY A 571 -27.69 -52.43 60.43
N ALA A 572 -26.50 -52.87 60.91
CA ALA A 572 -26.26 -54.25 61.37
C ALA A 572 -26.10 -54.39 62.89
N LYS A 573 -26.50 -53.37 63.67
CA LYS A 573 -26.57 -53.38 65.13
C LYS A 573 -27.87 -52.76 65.61
N THR A 574 -28.99 -53.33 65.27
CA THR A 574 -30.23 -53.29 66.06
C THR A 574 -31.00 -54.55 65.76
#